data_24b03339bf306f73f20368f9d3708795
#
_entry.id   24b03339bf306f73f20368f9d3708795
#
_cell.length_a   1.000
_cell.length_b   1.000
_cell.length_c   1.000
_cell.angle_alpha   90.00
_cell.angle_beta   90.00
_cell.angle_gamma   90.00
#
_symmetry.space_group_name_H-M   'P 1'
#
loop_
_entity.id
_entity.type
_entity.pdbx_description
1 polymer ?
#
loop_
_entity_poly.entity_id
_entity_poly.type
_entity_poly.pdbx_seq_one_letter_code
_entity_poly.pdbx_strand_id
1 'polypeptide(L)'
;MKKLILIQNDHPSTGKSTLVHCLSRYLDQYGVPHQVKALVEDSAEDKPDHFLDSSRLTARSFLHVLDDSPITILEISTGLAEFFLKFYQNHQLESLLDGADVSLSVVLPITSESDSFDAVIEAAEVYSDNAEYLIAHLITSSYEDDEKIWDRSYAARVMDMFEAVELHIPEIGFQIEMELRAQHKELAEAILDLNAAGSYGKDFTKWNNRVMGQIESARQYLFGEAFKPLTQPKPAEKKGRNKALIA
;
A
#
# COMPACT_ATOMS: atom_id res chain seq x y z
N MET A 1 20.55 1.41 -4.33
CA MET A 1 19.62 0.60 -3.52
C MET A 1 18.24 0.66 -4.14
N LYS A 2 17.58 -0.47 -4.35
CA LYS A 2 16.20 -0.62 -4.81
C LYS A 2 15.28 -0.89 -3.63
N LYS A 3 13.97 -0.77 -3.81
CA LYS A 3 12.99 -1.02 -2.76
C LYS A 3 11.87 -1.93 -3.28
N LEU A 4 11.60 -3.00 -2.58
CA LEU A 4 10.40 -3.81 -2.73
C LEU A 4 9.42 -3.43 -1.62
N ILE A 5 8.21 -3.03 -1.99
CA ILE A 5 7.11 -2.77 -1.06
C ILE A 5 6.11 -3.90 -1.28
N LEU A 6 6.00 -4.77 -0.31
CA LEU A 6 5.10 -5.91 -0.32
C LEU A 6 3.82 -5.57 0.44
N ILE A 7 2.67 -5.70 -0.20
CA ILE A 7 1.37 -5.46 0.43
C ILE A 7 0.64 -6.79 0.50
N GLN A 8 0.45 -7.32 1.70
CA GLN A 8 -0.16 -8.63 1.90
C GLN A 8 -1.06 -8.69 3.13
N ASN A 9 -2.15 -9.39 3.00
CA ASN A 9 -3.00 -9.94 4.06
C ASN A 9 -4.03 -10.85 3.37
N ASP A 10 -4.24 -12.06 3.88
CA ASP A 10 -5.21 -12.99 3.29
C ASP A 10 -6.65 -12.71 3.73
N HIS A 11 -6.84 -11.87 4.75
CA HIS A 11 -8.18 -11.43 5.11
C HIS A 11 -8.78 -10.58 3.97
N PRO A 12 -10.01 -10.86 3.52
CA PRO A 12 -10.65 -10.09 2.46
C PRO A 12 -10.95 -8.65 2.89
N SER A 13 -11.10 -7.77 1.92
CA SER A 13 -11.52 -6.37 2.14
C SER A 13 -10.58 -5.53 3.02
N THR A 14 -9.31 -5.93 3.17
CA THR A 14 -8.30 -5.16 3.90
C THR A 14 -7.79 -3.92 3.15
N GLY A 15 -8.32 -3.63 1.95
CA GLY A 15 -7.96 -2.43 1.19
C GLY A 15 -6.58 -2.47 0.51
N LYS A 16 -6.00 -3.66 0.27
CA LYS A 16 -4.71 -3.83 -0.41
C LYS A 16 -4.60 -3.00 -1.69
N SER A 17 -5.50 -3.21 -2.64
CA SER A 17 -5.48 -2.52 -3.93
C SER A 17 -5.64 -1.00 -3.78
N THR A 18 -6.44 -0.53 -2.82
CA THR A 18 -6.55 0.90 -2.49
C THR A 18 -5.20 1.46 -2.05
N LEU A 19 -4.49 0.76 -1.16
CA LEU A 19 -3.15 1.16 -0.70
C LEU A 19 -2.14 1.19 -1.84
N VAL A 20 -2.13 0.16 -2.70
CA VAL A 20 -1.29 0.12 -3.91
C VAL A 20 -1.46 1.39 -4.73
N HIS A 21 -2.71 1.77 -5.03
CA HIS A 21 -2.99 2.97 -5.83
C HIS A 21 -2.64 4.26 -5.10
N CYS A 22 -2.82 4.33 -3.78
CA CYS A 22 -2.39 5.47 -2.97
C CYS A 22 -0.86 5.65 -3.00
N LEU A 23 -0.11 4.56 -2.83
CA LEU A 23 1.35 4.58 -2.87
C LEU A 23 1.87 4.96 -4.27
N SER A 24 1.30 4.35 -5.32
CA SER A 24 1.65 4.67 -6.71
C SER A 24 1.40 6.14 -7.00
N ARG A 25 0.22 6.65 -6.67
CA ARG A 25 -0.11 8.07 -6.84
C ARG A 25 0.84 8.99 -6.07
N TYR A 26 1.20 8.62 -4.84
CA TYR A 26 2.17 9.39 -4.07
C TYR A 26 3.52 9.49 -4.81
N LEU A 27 4.04 8.38 -5.32
CA LEU A 27 5.28 8.36 -6.08
C LEU A 27 5.18 9.18 -7.38
N ASP A 28 4.05 9.12 -8.07
CA ASP A 28 3.78 9.91 -9.28
C ASP A 28 3.82 11.42 -9.00
N GLN A 29 3.28 11.87 -7.86
CA GLN A 29 3.30 13.29 -7.48
C GLN A 29 4.73 13.85 -7.34
N TYR A 30 5.66 12.99 -6.95
CA TYR A 30 7.09 13.34 -6.82
C TYR A 30 7.91 12.99 -8.06
N GLY A 31 7.29 12.40 -9.09
CA GLY A 31 7.96 11.92 -10.29
C GLY A 31 8.98 10.81 -10.01
N VAL A 32 8.74 10.00 -8.98
CA VAL A 32 9.63 8.89 -8.61
C VAL A 32 9.31 7.68 -9.49
N PRO A 33 10.28 7.16 -10.26
CA PRO A 33 10.07 5.98 -11.08
C PRO A 33 9.73 4.77 -10.20
N HIS A 34 8.65 4.08 -10.54
CA HIS A 34 8.19 2.89 -9.84
C HIS A 34 7.39 1.99 -10.78
N GLN A 35 7.15 0.78 -10.33
CA GLN A 35 6.24 -0.15 -10.98
C GLN A 35 5.30 -0.78 -9.96
N VAL A 36 4.12 -1.17 -10.44
CA VAL A 36 3.13 -1.92 -9.67
C VAL A 36 3.01 -3.31 -10.28
N LYS A 37 3.05 -4.33 -9.44
CA LYS A 37 2.82 -5.74 -9.81
C LYS A 37 1.81 -6.36 -8.85
N ALA A 38 1.08 -7.35 -9.32
CA ALA A 38 0.20 -8.17 -8.50
C ALA A 38 0.54 -9.65 -8.66
N LEU A 39 0.69 -10.37 -7.57
CA LEU A 39 0.79 -11.83 -7.58
C LEU A 39 -0.62 -12.41 -7.61
N VAL A 40 -0.91 -13.22 -8.62
CA VAL A 40 -2.23 -13.84 -8.84
C VAL A 40 -2.11 -15.35 -9.04
N GLU A 41 -3.19 -16.09 -8.76
CA GLU A 41 -3.20 -17.54 -8.85
C GLU A 41 -3.30 -18.05 -10.30
N ASP A 42 -4.00 -17.31 -11.16
CA ASP A 42 -4.25 -17.73 -12.55
C ASP A 42 -3.70 -16.73 -13.54
N SER A 43 -2.90 -17.22 -14.46
CA SER A 43 -2.46 -16.48 -15.64
C SER A 43 -3.36 -16.79 -16.82
N ALA A 44 -4.51 -16.15 -16.95
CA ALA A 44 -5.12 -16.11 -18.27
C ALA A 44 -4.07 -15.59 -19.28
N GLU A 45 -3.97 -16.22 -20.46
CA GLU A 45 -2.93 -15.93 -21.46
C GLU A 45 -2.87 -14.45 -21.89
N ASP A 46 -3.93 -13.67 -21.62
CA ASP A 46 -4.11 -12.26 -22.00
C ASP A 46 -3.96 -11.27 -20.82
N LYS A 47 -3.40 -11.67 -19.67
CA LYS A 47 -3.18 -10.70 -18.58
C LYS A 47 -2.03 -9.77 -18.89
N PRO A 48 -2.18 -8.47 -18.59
CA PRO A 48 -1.12 -7.50 -18.84
C PRO A 48 0.15 -7.79 -18.03
N ASP A 49 1.29 -7.28 -18.51
CA ASP A 49 2.64 -7.50 -17.96
C ASP A 49 2.81 -7.15 -16.48
N HIS A 50 1.81 -6.52 -15.85
CA HIS A 50 1.86 -6.15 -14.44
C HIS A 50 1.44 -7.28 -13.46
N PHE A 51 1.01 -8.44 -13.97
CA PHE A 51 0.71 -9.61 -13.15
C PHE A 51 1.87 -10.60 -13.10
N LEU A 52 2.05 -11.20 -11.93
CA LEU A 52 2.93 -12.36 -11.71
C LEU A 52 2.04 -13.57 -11.46
N ASP A 53 2.29 -14.64 -12.19
CA ASP A 53 1.57 -15.90 -12.03
C ASP A 53 2.26 -16.75 -10.96
N SER A 54 1.57 -17.08 -9.88
CA SER A 54 2.11 -17.90 -8.79
C SER A 54 2.56 -19.27 -9.26
N SER A 55 1.87 -19.88 -10.25
CA SER A 55 2.21 -21.21 -10.78
C SER A 55 3.50 -21.24 -11.59
N ARG A 56 3.96 -20.09 -12.09
CA ARG A 56 5.18 -19.92 -12.91
C ARG A 56 6.27 -19.12 -12.20
N LEU A 57 6.03 -18.69 -10.97
CA LEU A 57 6.96 -17.85 -10.23
C LEU A 57 8.22 -18.64 -9.87
N THR A 58 9.36 -18.10 -10.22
CA THR A 58 10.68 -18.59 -9.83
C THR A 58 11.49 -17.46 -9.20
N ALA A 59 12.46 -17.78 -8.35
CA ALA A 59 13.33 -16.77 -7.76
C ALA A 59 14.01 -15.88 -8.82
N ARG A 60 14.43 -16.49 -9.94
CA ARG A 60 15.06 -15.74 -11.04
C ARG A 60 14.09 -14.79 -11.73
N SER A 61 12.85 -15.24 -12.05
CA SER A 61 11.86 -14.37 -12.67
C SER A 61 11.42 -13.25 -11.72
N PHE A 62 11.32 -13.55 -10.43
CA PHE A 62 11.02 -12.56 -9.40
C PHE A 62 12.09 -11.47 -9.32
N LEU A 63 13.38 -11.84 -9.21
CA LEU A 63 14.47 -10.86 -9.19
C LEU A 63 14.53 -10.03 -10.47
N HIS A 64 14.29 -10.65 -11.64
CA HIS A 64 14.27 -9.91 -12.89
C HIS A 64 13.21 -8.81 -12.92
N VAL A 65 12.03 -9.08 -12.34
CA VAL A 65 10.98 -8.05 -12.19
C VAL A 65 11.47 -6.87 -11.35
N LEU A 66 12.26 -7.11 -10.30
CA LEU A 66 12.79 -6.03 -9.44
C LEU A 66 13.89 -5.21 -10.13
N ASP A 67 14.40 -5.66 -11.28
CA ASP A 67 15.39 -4.91 -12.05
C ASP A 67 14.80 -3.76 -12.87
N ASP A 68 13.52 -3.82 -13.19
CA ASP A 68 12.87 -2.88 -14.11
C ASP A 68 12.66 -1.47 -13.51
N SER A 69 12.65 -1.35 -12.17
CA SER A 69 12.38 -0.07 -11.51
C SER A 69 13.09 0.06 -10.15
N PRO A 70 13.44 1.27 -9.71
CA PRO A 70 14.01 1.50 -8.38
C PRO A 70 13.04 1.17 -7.23
N ILE A 71 11.74 1.28 -7.46
CA ILE A 71 10.70 0.92 -6.49
C ILE A 71 9.71 -0.03 -7.16
N THR A 72 9.49 -1.18 -6.54
CA THR A 72 8.45 -2.13 -6.94
C THR A 72 7.42 -2.24 -5.83
N ILE A 73 6.15 -1.95 -6.14
CA ILE A 73 5.01 -2.22 -5.27
C ILE A 73 4.42 -3.55 -5.72
N LEU A 74 4.42 -4.54 -4.84
CA LEU A 74 3.88 -5.87 -5.12
C LEU A 74 2.68 -6.15 -4.22
N GLU A 75 1.51 -6.28 -4.82
CA GLU A 75 0.30 -6.74 -4.16
C GLU A 75 0.23 -8.27 -4.17
N ILE A 76 0.05 -8.88 -3.01
CA ILE A 76 -0.26 -10.30 -2.89
C ILE A 76 -1.77 -10.46 -2.86
N SER A 77 -2.32 -11.13 -3.87
CA SER A 77 -3.77 -11.42 -3.92
C SER A 77 -4.20 -12.26 -2.72
N THR A 78 -5.45 -12.06 -2.28
CA THR A 78 -6.05 -12.83 -1.18
C THR A 78 -5.96 -14.33 -1.48
N GLY A 79 -5.55 -15.12 -0.48
CA GLY A 79 -5.31 -16.55 -0.58
C GLY A 79 -3.89 -16.93 -1.04
N LEU A 80 -3.03 -15.96 -1.35
CA LEU A 80 -1.67 -16.21 -1.80
C LEU A 80 -0.57 -15.78 -0.80
N ALA A 81 -0.93 -15.24 0.38
CA ALA A 81 0.08 -14.84 1.37
C ALA A 81 0.89 -16.04 1.85
N GLU A 82 0.24 -17.12 2.25
CA GLU A 82 0.93 -18.35 2.67
C GLU A 82 1.84 -18.91 1.56
N PHE A 83 1.37 -18.90 0.30
CA PHE A 83 2.21 -19.30 -0.84
C PHE A 83 3.45 -18.43 -0.93
N PHE A 84 3.31 -17.10 -0.84
CA PHE A 84 4.43 -16.19 -0.99
C PHE A 84 5.41 -16.28 0.19
N LEU A 85 4.92 -16.46 1.42
CA LEU A 85 5.77 -16.70 2.60
C LEU A 85 6.62 -17.96 2.43
N LYS A 86 6.02 -19.07 1.97
CA LYS A 86 6.75 -20.31 1.66
C LYS A 86 7.73 -20.12 0.50
N PHE A 87 7.34 -19.38 -0.52
CA PHE A 87 8.21 -19.04 -1.65
C PHE A 87 9.44 -18.27 -1.18
N TYR A 88 9.24 -17.26 -0.32
CA TYR A 88 10.30 -16.44 0.27
C TYR A 88 11.32 -17.31 1.03
N GLN A 89 10.85 -18.17 1.92
CA GLN A 89 11.71 -19.06 2.71
C GLN A 89 12.42 -20.11 1.84
N ASN A 90 11.67 -20.83 1.00
CA ASN A 90 12.20 -21.95 0.21
C ASN A 90 13.27 -21.52 -0.79
N HIS A 91 13.18 -20.30 -1.28
CA HIS A 91 14.16 -19.75 -2.22
C HIS A 91 15.20 -18.83 -1.56
N GLN A 92 15.19 -18.71 -0.22
CA GLN A 92 16.10 -17.83 0.52
C GLN A 92 16.12 -16.41 -0.07
N LEU A 93 14.93 -15.86 -0.34
CA LEU A 93 14.79 -14.55 -0.98
C LEU A 93 15.47 -13.44 -0.19
N GLU A 94 15.57 -13.57 1.14
CA GLU A 94 16.35 -12.67 1.97
C GLU A 94 17.76 -12.44 1.42
N SER A 95 18.53 -13.52 1.28
CA SER A 95 19.91 -13.46 0.77
C SER A 95 19.98 -12.99 -0.69
N LEU A 96 18.95 -13.31 -1.49
CA LEU A 96 18.88 -12.89 -2.88
C LEU A 96 18.57 -11.40 -3.03
N LEU A 97 17.69 -10.86 -2.20
CA LEU A 97 17.36 -9.43 -2.17
C LEU A 97 18.55 -8.60 -1.68
N ASP A 98 19.24 -9.06 -0.61
CA ASP A 98 20.46 -8.43 -0.12
C ASP A 98 21.54 -8.42 -1.21
N GLY A 99 21.80 -9.56 -1.85
CA GLY A 99 22.76 -9.67 -2.98
C GLY A 99 22.40 -8.81 -4.19
N ALA A 100 21.13 -8.46 -4.37
CA ALA A 100 20.62 -7.59 -5.44
C ALA A 100 20.51 -6.10 -5.04
N ASP A 101 20.95 -5.73 -3.84
CA ASP A 101 20.82 -4.37 -3.25
C ASP A 101 19.35 -3.89 -3.23
N VAL A 102 18.45 -4.78 -2.81
CA VAL A 102 17.00 -4.52 -2.68
C VAL A 102 16.61 -4.60 -1.21
N SER A 103 16.12 -3.50 -0.63
CA SER A 103 15.53 -3.49 0.71
C SER A 103 14.02 -3.81 0.65
N LEU A 104 13.50 -4.42 1.70
CA LEU A 104 12.11 -4.86 1.82
C LEU A 104 11.34 -3.98 2.81
N SER A 105 10.16 -3.52 2.41
CA SER A 105 9.11 -3.04 3.31
C SER A 105 7.88 -3.92 3.16
N VAL A 106 7.30 -4.32 4.28
CA VAL A 106 6.08 -5.11 4.32
C VAL A 106 4.96 -4.27 4.89
N VAL A 107 3.96 -3.99 4.08
CA VAL A 107 2.75 -3.26 4.47
C VAL A 107 1.65 -4.28 4.73
N LEU A 108 1.16 -4.30 5.95
CA LEU A 108 0.15 -5.24 6.45
C LEU A 108 -1.13 -4.45 6.75
N PRO A 109 -2.05 -4.37 5.79
CA PRO A 109 -3.34 -3.74 6.06
C PRO A 109 -4.17 -4.65 6.95
N ILE A 110 -4.74 -4.08 8.01
CA ILE A 110 -5.58 -4.77 8.98
C ILE A 110 -6.96 -4.12 9.10
N THR A 111 -7.91 -4.91 9.53
CA THR A 111 -9.28 -4.48 9.89
C THR A 111 -9.48 -4.67 11.39
N SER A 112 -10.68 -4.38 11.91
CA SER A 112 -11.07 -4.69 13.29
C SER A 112 -11.21 -6.19 13.59
N GLU A 113 -11.13 -7.05 12.59
CA GLU A 113 -11.29 -8.48 12.74
C GLU A 113 -9.97 -9.14 13.12
N SER A 114 -9.99 -9.94 14.21
CA SER A 114 -8.80 -10.59 14.77
C SER A 114 -8.04 -11.46 13.75
N ASP A 115 -8.77 -12.08 12.82
CA ASP A 115 -8.18 -12.95 11.79
C ASP A 115 -7.22 -12.17 10.87
N SER A 116 -7.43 -10.84 10.73
CA SER A 116 -6.48 -10.00 9.98
C SER A 116 -5.13 -9.84 10.70
N PHE A 117 -5.07 -10.11 12.02
CA PHE A 117 -3.85 -10.01 12.83
C PHE A 117 -2.97 -11.26 12.71
N ASP A 118 -3.54 -12.42 12.40
CA ASP A 118 -2.78 -13.65 12.22
C ASP A 118 -1.78 -13.51 11.06
N ALA A 119 -2.20 -12.87 9.98
CA ALA A 119 -1.33 -12.56 8.84
C ALA A 119 -0.13 -11.67 9.22
N VAL A 120 -0.28 -10.81 10.23
CA VAL A 120 0.81 -9.96 10.75
C VAL A 120 1.86 -10.83 11.46
N ILE A 121 1.42 -11.79 12.27
CA ILE A 121 2.30 -12.70 13.00
C ILE A 121 3.06 -13.59 12.02
N GLU A 122 2.35 -14.19 11.05
CA GLU A 122 2.96 -15.04 10.03
C GLU A 122 4.02 -14.29 9.20
N ALA A 123 3.75 -13.03 8.85
CA ALA A 123 4.71 -12.19 8.15
C ALA A 123 5.96 -11.91 9.00
N ALA A 124 5.78 -11.60 10.29
CA ALA A 124 6.89 -11.37 11.22
C ALA A 124 7.79 -12.59 11.41
N GLU A 125 7.19 -13.80 11.49
CA GLU A 125 7.92 -15.05 11.61
C GLU A 125 8.80 -15.35 10.39
N VAL A 126 8.37 -14.92 9.21
CA VAL A 126 9.06 -15.23 7.95
C VAL A 126 10.08 -14.17 7.58
N TYR A 127 9.70 -12.90 7.64
CA TYR A 127 10.59 -11.81 7.22
C TYR A 127 11.56 -11.36 8.31
N SER A 128 11.19 -11.57 9.60
CA SER A 128 12.03 -11.26 10.76
C SER A 128 12.63 -9.84 10.67
N ASP A 129 13.89 -9.66 10.99
CA ASP A 129 14.62 -8.38 10.97
C ASP A 129 15.00 -7.90 9.54
N ASN A 130 14.59 -8.65 8.49
CA ASN A 130 14.95 -8.34 7.11
C ASN A 130 13.96 -7.42 6.40
N ALA A 131 12.93 -6.96 7.10
CA ALA A 131 11.91 -6.07 6.57
C ALA A 131 11.63 -4.89 7.50
N GLU A 132 11.28 -3.76 6.90
CA GLU A 132 10.63 -2.67 7.60
C GLU A 132 9.13 -2.90 7.58
N TYR A 133 8.47 -2.88 8.75
CA TYR A 133 7.06 -3.19 8.86
C TYR A 133 6.21 -1.94 8.97
N LEU A 134 5.08 -1.96 8.26
CA LEU A 134 4.07 -0.91 8.32
C LEU A 134 2.69 -1.57 8.49
N ILE A 135 2.00 -1.20 9.55
CA ILE A 135 0.64 -1.64 9.81
C ILE A 135 -0.32 -0.57 9.30
N ALA A 136 -1.17 -0.94 8.35
CA ALA A 136 -2.13 -0.01 7.80
C ALA A 136 -3.53 -0.29 8.37
N HIS A 137 -3.95 0.54 9.32
CA HIS A 137 -5.29 0.51 9.90
C HIS A 137 -6.30 1.11 8.93
N LEU A 138 -7.29 0.32 8.54
CA LEU A 138 -8.47 0.85 7.86
C LEU A 138 -9.44 1.38 8.90
N ILE A 139 -9.48 2.70 9.04
CA ILE A 139 -10.33 3.36 10.02
C ILE A 139 -11.78 3.29 9.57
N THR A 140 -12.61 2.62 10.36
CA THR A 140 -14.06 2.57 10.22
C THR A 140 -14.75 3.53 11.19
N SER A 141 -16.07 3.59 11.18
CA SER A 141 -16.86 4.39 12.14
C SER A 141 -16.71 3.94 13.61
N SER A 142 -16.20 2.73 13.86
CA SER A 142 -15.95 2.14 15.18
C SER A 142 -14.48 2.20 15.59
N TYR A 143 -13.67 3.01 14.95
CA TYR A 143 -12.21 3.04 15.07
C TYR A 143 -11.67 3.04 16.50
N GLU A 144 -12.25 3.81 17.42
CA GLU A 144 -11.74 3.88 18.81
C GLU A 144 -11.80 2.53 19.54
N ASP A 145 -12.76 1.68 19.20
CA ASP A 145 -12.86 0.34 19.76
C ASP A 145 -11.95 -0.64 19.02
N ASP A 146 -11.81 -0.48 17.72
CA ASP A 146 -10.95 -1.27 16.85
C ASP A 146 -9.46 -1.09 17.21
N GLU A 147 -9.02 0.16 17.47
CA GLU A 147 -7.68 0.48 17.94
C GLU A 147 -7.36 -0.20 19.27
N LYS A 148 -8.31 -0.22 20.20
CA LYS A 148 -8.13 -0.92 21.49
C LYS A 148 -8.01 -2.45 21.35
N ILE A 149 -8.63 -3.03 20.32
CA ILE A 149 -8.50 -4.47 20.04
C ILE A 149 -7.08 -4.74 19.52
N TRP A 150 -6.61 -3.93 18.59
CA TRP A 150 -5.25 -4.01 18.07
C TRP A 150 -4.21 -3.85 19.17
N ASP A 151 -4.24 -2.77 19.96
CA ASP A 151 -3.27 -2.45 21.01
C ASP A 151 -3.09 -3.57 22.05
N ARG A 152 -4.17 -4.34 22.28
CA ARG A 152 -4.16 -5.47 23.22
C ARG A 152 -3.76 -6.79 22.59
N SER A 153 -3.64 -6.83 21.28
CA SER A 153 -3.34 -8.05 20.54
C SER A 153 -1.89 -8.53 20.78
N TYR A 154 -1.67 -9.80 20.48
CA TYR A 154 -0.30 -10.33 20.43
C TYR A 154 0.45 -9.77 19.24
N ALA A 155 -0.23 -9.56 18.12
CA ALA A 155 0.36 -9.02 16.89
C ALA A 155 0.94 -7.61 17.10
N ALA A 156 0.22 -6.71 17.79
CA ALA A 156 0.74 -5.38 18.13
C ALA A 156 2.04 -5.45 18.93
N ARG A 157 2.10 -6.32 19.95
CA ARG A 157 3.33 -6.50 20.75
C ARG A 157 4.50 -7.05 19.93
N VAL A 158 4.22 -7.93 18.95
CA VAL A 158 5.25 -8.41 18.02
C VAL A 158 5.74 -7.27 17.15
N MET A 159 4.82 -6.45 16.62
CA MET A 159 5.18 -5.32 15.77
C MET A 159 5.93 -4.21 16.53
N ASP A 160 5.61 -3.98 17.78
CA ASP A 160 6.38 -3.08 18.67
C ASP A 160 7.86 -3.51 18.78
N MET A 161 8.13 -4.82 18.81
CA MET A 161 9.51 -5.34 18.85
C MET A 161 10.29 -5.06 17.55
N PHE A 162 9.59 -4.97 16.43
CA PHE A 162 10.16 -4.64 15.13
C PHE A 162 10.12 -3.13 14.82
N GLU A 163 9.73 -2.29 15.77
CA GLU A 163 9.59 -0.84 15.60
C GLU A 163 8.70 -0.48 14.39
N ALA A 164 7.63 -1.25 14.17
CA ALA A 164 6.72 -1.07 13.05
C ALA A 164 6.05 0.31 13.08
N VAL A 165 5.84 0.88 11.91
CA VAL A 165 5.16 2.17 11.76
C VAL A 165 3.68 1.93 11.46
N GLU A 166 2.80 2.65 12.14
CA GLU A 166 1.36 2.58 11.92
C GLU A 166 0.88 3.68 10.97
N LEU A 167 0.05 3.29 10.02
CA LEU A 167 -0.64 4.14 9.07
C LEU A 167 -2.14 4.09 9.34
N HIS A 168 -2.78 5.24 9.39
CA HIS A 168 -4.21 5.33 9.63
C HIS A 168 -4.92 5.79 8.35
N ILE A 169 -5.53 4.86 7.64
CA ILE A 169 -6.23 5.11 6.38
C ILE A 169 -7.71 5.39 6.69
N PRO A 170 -8.16 6.65 6.59
CA PRO A 170 -9.53 6.99 6.95
C PRO A 170 -10.54 6.35 6.01
N GLU A 171 -11.70 5.96 6.56
CA GLU A 171 -12.83 5.50 5.77
C GLU A 171 -13.24 6.56 4.76
N ILE A 172 -13.57 6.13 3.56
CA ILE A 172 -14.15 7.02 2.56
C ILE A 172 -15.62 7.32 2.92
N GLY A 173 -16.03 8.58 2.80
CA GLY A 173 -17.41 8.96 3.13
C GLY A 173 -18.43 8.23 2.24
N PHE A 174 -19.51 7.74 2.85
CA PHE A 174 -20.58 6.99 2.19
C PHE A 174 -21.10 7.65 0.90
N GLN A 175 -21.24 8.97 0.88
CA GLN A 175 -21.70 9.72 -0.29
C GLN A 175 -20.71 9.61 -1.47
N ILE A 176 -19.43 9.59 -1.18
CA ILE A 176 -18.38 9.42 -2.21
C ILE A 176 -18.45 8.01 -2.77
N GLU A 177 -18.56 7.02 -1.90
CA GLU A 177 -18.69 5.62 -2.31
C GLU A 177 -19.92 5.40 -3.20
N MET A 178 -21.08 5.95 -2.82
CA MET A 178 -22.29 5.87 -3.63
C MET A 178 -22.16 6.56 -4.98
N GLU A 179 -21.48 7.69 -5.05
CA GLU A 179 -21.23 8.40 -6.31
C GLU A 179 -20.31 7.57 -7.23
N LEU A 180 -19.25 6.98 -6.68
CA LEU A 180 -18.36 6.11 -7.45
C LEU A 180 -19.09 4.88 -7.99
N ARG A 181 -19.89 4.22 -7.15
CA ARG A 181 -20.73 3.09 -7.57
C ARG A 181 -21.73 3.47 -8.68
N ALA A 182 -22.33 4.65 -8.58
CA ALA A 182 -23.25 5.16 -9.61
C ALA A 182 -22.54 5.40 -10.96
N GLN A 183 -21.24 5.68 -10.93
CA GLN A 183 -20.40 5.84 -12.09
C GLN A 183 -19.70 4.53 -12.55
N HIS A 184 -20.00 3.40 -11.89
CA HIS A 184 -19.32 2.11 -12.12
C HIS A 184 -17.78 2.20 -11.98
N LYS A 185 -17.30 3.03 -11.04
CA LYS A 185 -15.88 3.19 -10.73
C LYS A 185 -15.55 2.58 -9.38
N GLU A 186 -14.42 1.90 -9.33
CA GLU A 186 -13.83 1.46 -8.07
C GLU A 186 -13.04 2.61 -7.41
N LEU A 187 -12.89 2.55 -6.08
CA LEU A 187 -12.10 3.54 -5.34
C LEU A 187 -10.64 3.58 -5.84
N ALA A 188 -10.08 2.42 -6.15
CA ALA A 188 -8.74 2.29 -6.69
C ALA A 188 -8.55 3.11 -7.98
N GLU A 189 -9.51 3.04 -8.90
CA GLU A 189 -9.49 3.83 -10.15
C GLU A 189 -9.70 5.32 -9.87
N ALA A 190 -10.59 5.65 -8.94
CA ALA A 190 -10.91 7.03 -8.58
C ALA A 190 -9.72 7.77 -7.95
N ILE A 191 -8.84 7.07 -7.25
CA ILE A 191 -7.62 7.65 -6.69
C ILE A 191 -6.73 8.24 -7.79
N LEU A 192 -6.73 7.68 -8.97
CA LEU A 192 -5.98 8.17 -10.12
C LEU A 192 -6.63 9.40 -10.78
N ASP A 193 -7.94 9.59 -10.63
CA ASP A 193 -8.70 10.73 -11.13
C ASP A 193 -9.52 11.40 -10.03
N LEU A 194 -8.99 12.46 -9.40
CA LEU A 194 -9.66 13.18 -8.31
C LEU A 194 -11.01 13.82 -8.69
N ASN A 195 -11.33 13.91 -9.98
CA ASN A 195 -12.62 14.41 -10.45
C ASN A 195 -13.67 13.28 -10.51
N ALA A 196 -13.26 12.04 -10.32
CA ALA A 196 -14.15 10.88 -10.40
C ALA A 196 -15.33 10.92 -9.41
N ALA A 197 -15.15 11.58 -8.26
CA ALA A 197 -16.19 11.69 -7.24
C ALA A 197 -17.24 12.77 -7.55
N GLY A 198 -17.28 13.34 -8.75
CA GLY A 198 -18.31 14.26 -9.20
C GLY A 198 -18.58 15.43 -8.23
N SER A 199 -19.82 15.53 -7.72
CA SER A 199 -20.22 16.57 -6.76
C SER A 199 -19.48 16.50 -5.42
N TYR A 200 -18.95 15.35 -5.04
CA TYR A 200 -18.18 15.12 -3.81
C TYR A 200 -16.66 15.25 -4.00
N GLY A 201 -16.19 15.75 -5.14
CA GLY A 201 -14.76 15.87 -5.46
C GLY A 201 -13.93 16.63 -4.41
N LYS A 202 -14.53 17.62 -3.70
CA LYS A 202 -13.85 18.32 -2.60
C LYS A 202 -13.60 17.44 -1.39
N ASP A 203 -14.57 16.61 -1.02
CA ASP A 203 -14.44 15.71 0.12
C ASP A 203 -13.53 14.54 -0.21
N PHE A 204 -13.58 14.04 -1.44
CA PHE A 204 -12.64 13.07 -1.96
C PHE A 204 -11.20 13.60 -1.95
N THR A 205 -11.00 14.86 -2.36
CA THR A 205 -9.68 15.52 -2.28
C THR A 205 -9.20 15.63 -0.83
N LYS A 206 -10.08 15.94 0.12
CA LYS A 206 -9.69 15.99 1.55
C LYS A 206 -9.29 14.60 2.07
N TRP A 207 -10.06 13.56 1.72
CA TRP A 207 -9.73 12.19 2.04
C TRP A 207 -8.36 11.81 1.48
N ASN A 208 -8.15 12.01 0.19
CA ASN A 208 -6.89 11.74 -0.47
C ASN A 208 -5.71 12.47 0.20
N ASN A 209 -5.87 13.75 0.55
CA ASN A 209 -4.80 14.52 1.22
C ASN A 209 -4.48 13.97 2.62
N ARG A 210 -5.43 13.40 3.34
CA ARG A 210 -5.16 12.75 4.63
C ARG A 210 -4.34 11.47 4.40
N VAL A 211 -4.72 10.65 3.44
CA VAL A 211 -3.97 9.44 3.09
C VAL A 211 -2.55 9.80 2.64
N MET A 212 -2.39 10.79 1.76
CA MET A 212 -1.08 11.27 1.33
C MET A 212 -0.23 11.78 2.52
N GLY A 213 -0.84 12.41 3.51
CA GLY A 213 -0.17 12.83 4.74
C GLY A 213 0.34 11.67 5.57
N GLN A 214 -0.41 10.57 5.67
CA GLN A 214 0.03 9.33 6.34
C GLN A 214 1.22 8.70 5.60
N ILE A 215 1.15 8.60 4.28
CA ILE A 215 2.25 8.07 3.46
C ILE A 215 3.50 8.96 3.60
N GLU A 216 3.35 10.29 3.61
CA GLU A 216 4.47 11.22 3.82
C GLU A 216 5.14 10.98 5.17
N SER A 217 4.36 10.76 6.25
CA SER A 217 4.92 10.52 7.59
C SER A 217 5.73 9.22 7.66
N ALA A 218 5.34 8.20 6.91
CA ALA A 218 6.00 6.90 6.84
C ALA A 218 7.00 6.77 5.67
N ARG A 219 7.25 7.86 4.93
CA ARG A 219 8.02 7.85 3.68
C ARG A 219 9.37 7.15 3.80
N GLN A 220 10.08 7.37 4.90
CA GLN A 220 11.40 6.79 5.10
C GLN A 220 11.34 5.27 5.19
N TYR A 221 10.36 4.73 5.90
CA TYR A 221 10.14 3.29 6.06
C TYR A 221 9.60 2.66 4.77
N LEU A 222 8.72 3.37 4.05
CA LEU A 222 8.14 2.87 2.80
C LEU A 222 9.18 2.79 1.67
N PHE A 223 9.95 3.87 1.48
CA PHE A 223 10.73 4.03 0.26
C PHE A 223 12.24 4.14 0.51
N GLY A 224 12.65 4.50 1.72
CA GLY A 224 14.07 4.64 2.11
C GLY A 224 14.88 5.47 1.11
N GLU A 225 16.09 5.02 0.80
CA GLU A 225 17.01 5.67 -0.15
C GLU A 225 16.59 5.55 -1.64
N ALA A 226 15.63 4.68 -1.94
CA ALA A 226 15.09 4.55 -3.30
C ALA A 226 14.21 5.74 -3.69
N PHE A 227 13.74 6.53 -2.70
CA PHE A 227 12.96 7.74 -2.94
C PHE A 227 13.83 8.88 -3.45
N LYS A 228 13.87 9.03 -4.76
CA LYS A 228 14.62 10.11 -5.44
C LYS A 228 13.66 10.99 -6.24
N PRO A 229 13.06 12.02 -5.62
CA PRO A 229 12.06 12.85 -6.28
C PRO A 229 12.69 13.64 -7.43
N LEU A 230 12.05 13.60 -8.60
CA LEU A 230 12.41 14.41 -9.76
C LEU A 230 11.71 15.78 -9.73
N THR A 231 10.56 15.85 -9.04
CA THR A 231 9.76 17.06 -8.92
C THR A 231 9.43 17.33 -7.46
N GLN A 232 9.39 18.63 -7.08
CA GLN A 232 8.73 18.97 -5.83
C GLN A 232 7.22 19.07 -6.08
N PRO A 233 6.35 18.54 -5.20
CA PRO A 233 4.92 18.69 -5.35
C PRO A 233 4.60 20.18 -5.42
N LYS A 234 3.85 20.61 -6.44
CA LYS A 234 3.37 21.99 -6.52
C LYS A 234 2.56 22.28 -5.26
N PRO A 235 2.90 23.32 -4.48
CA PRO A 235 2.08 23.70 -3.34
C PRO A 235 0.66 23.91 -3.85
N ALA A 236 -0.33 23.37 -3.14
CA ALA A 236 -1.74 23.54 -3.48
C ALA A 236 -2.01 25.01 -3.71
N GLU A 237 -2.46 25.40 -4.90
CA GLU A 237 -2.77 26.77 -5.24
C GLU A 237 -3.78 27.31 -4.22
N LYS A 238 -3.32 28.18 -3.33
CA LYS A 238 -4.21 28.99 -2.53
C LYS A 238 -4.95 29.90 -3.50
N LYS A 239 -6.17 29.49 -3.92
CA LYS A 239 -7.09 30.38 -4.64
C LYS A 239 -7.21 31.64 -3.81
N GLY A 240 -6.58 32.72 -4.29
CA GLY A 240 -6.63 34.01 -3.66
C GLY A 240 -8.11 34.40 -3.47
N ARG A 241 -8.47 34.71 -2.24
CA ARG A 241 -9.71 35.43 -1.96
C ARG A 241 -9.62 36.77 -2.69
N ASN A 242 -10.23 36.85 -3.86
CA ASN A 242 -10.56 38.13 -4.45
C ASN A 242 -11.43 38.90 -3.46
N LYS A 243 -10.83 39.79 -2.70
CA LYS A 243 -11.57 40.88 -2.05
C LYS A 243 -12.14 41.74 -3.17
N ALA A 244 -13.43 41.54 -3.49
CA ALA A 244 -14.16 42.54 -4.24
C ALA A 244 -14.11 43.84 -3.41
N LEU A 245 -13.35 44.82 -3.90
CA LEU A 245 -13.50 46.21 -3.47
C LEU A 245 -14.87 46.69 -3.91
N ILE A 246 -15.73 46.91 -2.93
CA ILE A 246 -16.97 47.68 -3.13
C ILE A 246 -16.53 49.13 -3.06
N ALA A 247 -16.64 49.83 -4.19
CA ALA A 247 -16.64 51.29 -4.27
C ALA A 247 -18.06 51.79 -4.12
#